data_6c68ec2e5cd115964a680bffae636080
#
_entry.id   6c68ec2e5cd115964a680bffae636080
#
_cell.length_a   1.000
_cell.length_b   1.000
_cell.length_c   1.000
_cell.angle_alpha   90.00
_cell.angle_beta   90.00
_cell.angle_gamma   90.00
#
_symmetry.space_group_name_H-M   'P 1'
#
loop_
_entity.id
_entity.type
_entity.pdbx_description
1 polymer ?
#
loop_
_entity_poly.entity_id
_entity_poly.type
_entity_poly.pdbx_seq_one_letter_code
_entity_poly.pdbx_strand_id
1 'polypeptide(L)'
;MVNMSKLKEDLKKRYEDYLLQIAHADVFSPGNKFAERFRSISGAYYEVAKLELELRGIDSIPLNADNLMASLKYIQSGRDCGDFVLPAVIRIMYKYRNSKLLTEELASEIKHTILKYKYWMDEPGEREHTCNYFTENHQILQHCCELLAGQLYPD
;
A
#
# COMPACT_ATOMS: atom_id res chain seq x y z
N MET A 1 23.36 -25.73 19.31
CA MET A 1 22.38 -24.74 19.78
C MET A 1 22.47 -23.53 18.84
N VAL A 2 21.34 -23.14 18.17
CA VAL A 2 21.34 -21.97 17.31
C VAL A 2 21.45 -20.71 18.18
N ASN A 3 22.37 -19.82 17.84
CA ASN A 3 22.51 -18.55 18.55
C ASN A 3 21.37 -17.61 18.12
N MET A 4 20.35 -17.52 18.96
CA MET A 4 19.13 -16.71 18.68
C MET A 4 19.42 -15.22 18.53
N SER A 5 20.44 -14.68 19.20
CA SER A 5 20.85 -13.27 19.06
C SER A 5 21.40 -13.00 17.66
N LYS A 6 22.31 -13.85 17.20
CA LYS A 6 22.87 -13.77 15.84
C LYS A 6 21.80 -13.93 14.78
N LEU A 7 20.86 -14.87 14.96
CA LEU A 7 19.76 -15.07 14.01
C LEU A 7 18.88 -13.81 13.89
N LYS A 8 18.54 -13.17 15.01
CA LYS A 8 17.75 -11.91 15.01
C LYS A 8 18.48 -10.78 14.29
N GLU A 9 19.78 -10.67 14.48
CA GLU A 9 20.63 -9.66 13.85
C GLU A 9 20.73 -9.89 12.33
N ASP A 10 20.93 -11.13 11.90
CA ASP A 10 20.96 -11.51 10.49
C ASP A 10 19.60 -11.26 9.80
N LEU A 11 18.48 -11.56 10.47
CA LEU A 11 17.13 -11.29 9.94
C LEU A 11 16.86 -9.79 9.82
N LYS A 12 17.28 -9.01 10.83
CA LYS A 12 17.14 -7.55 10.78
C LYS A 12 17.91 -6.96 9.60
N LYS A 13 19.18 -7.39 9.44
CA LYS A 13 20.01 -6.92 8.33
C LYS A 13 19.40 -7.27 6.96
N ARG A 14 18.97 -8.53 6.78
CA ARG A 14 18.30 -8.95 5.52
C ARG A 14 17.05 -8.14 5.21
N TYR A 15 16.27 -7.82 6.23
CA TYR A 15 15.07 -6.99 6.08
C TYR A 15 15.43 -5.58 5.65
N GLU A 16 16.44 -4.97 6.25
CA GLU A 16 16.93 -3.63 5.89
C GLU A 16 17.52 -3.59 4.48
N ASP A 17 18.34 -4.58 4.12
CA ASP A 17 18.90 -4.73 2.77
C ASP A 17 17.76 -4.88 1.72
N TYR A 18 16.71 -5.64 2.03
CA TYR A 18 15.55 -5.82 1.15
C TYR A 18 14.74 -4.53 0.99
N LEU A 19 14.52 -3.80 2.08
CA LEU A 19 13.84 -2.49 2.01
C LEU A 19 14.60 -1.50 1.14
N LEU A 20 15.93 -1.42 1.29
CA LEU A 20 16.78 -0.55 0.46
C LEU A 20 16.69 -0.95 -1.01
N GLN A 21 16.76 -2.25 -1.30
CA GLN A 21 16.64 -2.74 -2.67
C GLN A 21 15.29 -2.35 -3.31
N ILE A 22 14.17 -2.50 -2.60
CA ILE A 22 12.85 -2.12 -3.10
C ILE A 22 12.75 -0.61 -3.25
N ALA A 23 13.16 0.16 -2.26
CA ALA A 23 13.01 1.60 -2.26
C ALA A 23 13.81 2.31 -3.37
N HIS A 24 14.95 1.74 -3.77
CA HIS A 24 15.80 2.24 -4.87
C HIS A 24 15.50 1.59 -6.23
N ALA A 25 14.60 0.62 -6.30
CA ALA A 25 14.27 -0.05 -7.55
C ALA A 25 13.52 0.88 -8.51
N ASP A 26 14.05 1.06 -9.71
CA ASP A 26 13.37 1.71 -10.84
C ASP A 26 12.71 0.65 -11.74
N VAL A 27 11.58 0.13 -11.27
CA VAL A 27 10.85 -0.95 -11.98
C VAL A 27 9.77 -0.42 -12.91
N PHE A 28 9.51 0.89 -12.91
CA PHE A 28 8.39 1.51 -13.58
C PHE A 28 8.80 2.39 -14.75
N SER A 29 9.72 1.91 -15.59
CA SER A 29 10.21 2.65 -16.75
C SER A 29 9.09 3.05 -17.71
N PRO A 30 9.06 4.31 -18.17
CA PRO A 30 8.04 4.81 -19.10
C PRO A 30 7.98 4.00 -20.41
N GLY A 31 6.76 3.82 -20.93
CA GLY A 31 6.54 3.15 -22.22
C GLY A 31 6.45 1.62 -22.17
N ASN A 32 6.63 1.02 -21.03
CA ASN A 32 6.41 -0.40 -20.83
C ASN A 32 5.02 -0.67 -20.25
N LYS A 33 4.09 -1.19 -21.07
CA LYS A 33 2.71 -1.49 -20.63
C LYS A 33 2.63 -2.46 -19.44
N PHE A 34 3.57 -3.39 -19.34
CA PHE A 34 3.67 -4.28 -18.19
C PHE A 34 4.08 -3.52 -16.93
N ALA A 35 5.05 -2.63 -17.04
CA ALA A 35 5.48 -1.77 -15.94
C ALA A 35 4.35 -0.85 -15.46
N GLU A 36 3.54 -0.28 -16.35
CA GLU A 36 2.37 0.54 -15.98
C GLU A 36 1.33 -0.26 -15.19
N ARG A 37 1.00 -1.48 -15.65
CA ARG A 37 0.10 -2.37 -14.91
C ARG A 37 0.68 -2.78 -13.56
N PHE A 38 1.96 -3.09 -13.52
CA PHE A 38 2.66 -3.45 -12.29
C PHE A 38 2.72 -2.27 -11.31
N ARG A 39 2.91 -1.03 -11.80
CA ARG A 39 2.84 0.18 -11.00
C ARG A 39 1.48 0.31 -10.29
N SER A 40 0.38 0.05 -10.98
CA SER A 40 -0.96 0.15 -10.42
C SER A 40 -1.18 -0.80 -9.23
N ILE A 41 -0.61 -2.01 -9.31
CA ILE A 41 -0.78 -3.04 -8.27
C ILE A 41 0.27 -2.90 -7.16
N SER A 42 1.51 -2.56 -7.50
CA SER A 42 2.64 -2.63 -6.58
C SER A 42 3.21 -1.28 -6.18
N GLY A 43 2.82 -0.19 -6.86
CA GLY A 43 3.40 1.14 -6.63
C GLY A 43 3.35 1.59 -5.18
N ALA A 44 2.20 1.43 -4.52
CA ALA A 44 2.06 1.79 -3.11
C ALA A 44 3.02 1.00 -2.20
N TYR A 45 3.33 -0.25 -2.52
CA TYR A 45 4.26 -1.06 -1.71
C TYR A 45 5.71 -0.57 -1.80
N TYR A 46 6.13 -0.06 -2.97
CA TYR A 46 7.44 0.58 -3.12
C TYR A 46 7.55 1.85 -2.28
N GLU A 47 6.48 2.63 -2.24
CA GLU A 47 6.44 3.86 -1.44
C GLU A 47 6.37 3.53 0.07
N VAL A 48 5.70 2.45 0.48
CA VAL A 48 5.74 1.94 1.87
C VAL A 48 7.17 1.58 2.29
N ALA A 49 7.99 1.02 1.40
CA ALA A 49 9.39 0.72 1.73
C ALA A 49 10.19 1.98 2.03
N LYS A 50 10.00 3.07 1.27
CA LYS A 50 10.64 4.37 1.51
C LYS A 50 10.21 4.98 2.85
N LEU A 51 8.92 4.94 3.15
CA LEU A 51 8.38 5.40 4.44
C LEU A 51 8.90 4.59 5.63
N GLU A 52 9.09 3.28 5.44
CA GLU A 52 9.68 2.43 6.49
C GLU A 52 11.15 2.75 6.73
N LEU A 53 11.93 3.05 5.68
CA LEU A 53 13.32 3.47 5.82
C LEU A 53 13.44 4.81 6.54
N GLU A 54 12.58 5.79 6.20
CA GLU A 54 12.52 7.09 6.90
C GLU A 54 12.20 6.89 8.38
N LEU A 55 11.15 6.12 8.69
CA LEU A 55 10.74 5.87 10.06
C LEU A 55 11.83 5.22 10.91
N ARG A 56 12.67 4.38 10.29
CA ARG A 56 13.81 3.74 10.95
C ARG A 56 15.06 4.60 11.01
N GLY A 57 15.06 5.77 10.37
CA GLY A 57 16.23 6.63 10.25
C GLY A 57 17.38 6.01 9.44
N ILE A 58 17.07 5.08 8.52
CA ILE A 58 18.07 4.42 7.68
C ILE A 58 18.34 5.23 6.42
N ASP A 59 17.27 5.70 5.75
CA ASP A 59 17.35 6.52 4.54
C ASP A 59 16.10 7.39 4.41
N SER A 60 16.20 8.48 3.62
CA SER A 60 15.10 9.40 3.34
C SER A 60 14.99 9.63 1.85
N ILE A 61 14.27 8.72 1.18
CA ILE A 61 14.06 8.71 -0.27
C ILE A 61 12.71 9.37 -0.56
N PRO A 62 12.64 10.42 -1.40
CA PRO A 62 11.39 11.07 -1.77
C PRO A 62 10.36 10.07 -2.32
N LEU A 63 9.09 10.26 -1.95
CA LEU A 63 8.00 9.45 -2.51
C LEU A 63 7.82 9.79 -4.00
N ASN A 64 7.49 8.77 -4.76
CA ASN A 64 7.04 8.95 -6.13
C ASN A 64 5.50 9.03 -6.14
N ALA A 65 4.97 10.25 -6.31
CA ALA A 65 3.53 10.49 -6.34
C ALA A 65 2.83 9.68 -7.43
N ASP A 66 3.44 9.48 -8.60
CA ASP A 66 2.84 8.70 -9.69
C ASP A 66 2.63 7.23 -9.31
N ASN A 67 3.51 6.65 -8.50
CA ASN A 67 3.35 5.28 -8.00
C ASN A 67 2.15 5.17 -7.08
N LEU A 68 2.01 6.11 -6.13
CA LEU A 68 0.85 6.15 -5.24
C LEU A 68 -0.43 6.41 -6.01
N MET A 69 -0.45 7.42 -6.87
CA MET A 69 -1.63 7.77 -7.66
C MET A 69 -2.07 6.65 -8.60
N ALA A 70 -1.14 5.90 -9.19
CA ALA A 70 -1.48 4.73 -10.00
C ALA A 70 -2.19 3.65 -9.17
N SER A 71 -1.70 3.40 -7.95
CA SER A 71 -2.32 2.45 -7.02
C SER A 71 -3.68 2.93 -6.52
N LEU A 72 -3.82 4.22 -6.16
CA LEU A 72 -5.09 4.80 -5.72
C LEU A 72 -6.15 4.73 -6.83
N LYS A 73 -5.80 5.11 -8.06
CA LYS A 73 -6.71 5.00 -9.23
C LYS A 73 -7.11 3.55 -9.50
N TYR A 74 -6.21 2.60 -9.29
CA TYR A 74 -6.53 1.18 -9.44
C TYR A 74 -7.57 0.73 -8.42
N ILE A 75 -7.41 1.09 -7.15
CA ILE A 75 -8.37 0.82 -6.08
C ILE A 75 -9.72 1.48 -6.40
N GLN A 76 -9.72 2.76 -6.77
CA GLN A 76 -10.90 3.54 -7.10
C GLN A 76 -11.67 2.99 -8.29
N SER A 77 -10.99 2.32 -9.22
CA SER A 77 -11.62 1.72 -10.41
C SER A 77 -12.49 0.49 -10.08
N GLY A 78 -12.42 -0.06 -8.87
CA GLY A 78 -13.17 -1.26 -8.48
C GLY A 78 -12.76 -2.54 -9.23
N ARG A 79 -11.58 -2.54 -9.87
CA ARG A 79 -11.07 -3.72 -10.58
C ARG A 79 -10.69 -4.84 -9.61
N ASP A 80 -10.70 -6.05 -10.15
CA ASP A 80 -10.23 -7.23 -9.44
C ASP A 80 -8.82 -7.04 -8.87
N CYS A 81 -8.55 -7.59 -7.71
CA CYS A 81 -7.30 -7.42 -6.96
C CYS A 81 -7.04 -5.98 -6.40
N GLY A 82 -8.00 -5.06 -6.45
CA GLY A 82 -7.89 -3.75 -5.78
C GLY A 82 -7.74 -3.89 -4.26
N ASP A 83 -8.36 -4.89 -3.69
CA ASP A 83 -8.28 -5.28 -2.28
C ASP A 83 -6.87 -5.74 -1.87
N PHE A 84 -6.05 -6.27 -2.78
CA PHE A 84 -4.63 -6.57 -2.50
C PHE A 84 -3.76 -5.32 -2.43
N VAL A 85 -4.18 -4.21 -3.05
CA VAL A 85 -3.45 -2.94 -3.02
C VAL A 85 -3.85 -2.09 -1.80
N LEU A 86 -5.10 -2.18 -1.40
CA LEU A 86 -5.69 -1.40 -0.30
C LEU A 86 -4.92 -1.53 1.05
N PRO A 87 -4.41 -2.71 1.47
CA PRO A 87 -3.63 -2.82 2.71
C PRO A 87 -2.38 -1.95 2.75
N ALA A 88 -1.70 -1.75 1.60
CA ALA A 88 -0.55 -0.85 1.54
C ALA A 88 -0.95 0.59 1.83
N VAL A 89 -2.06 1.02 1.25
CA VAL A 89 -2.59 2.38 1.39
C VAL A 89 -3.11 2.64 2.81
N ILE A 90 -3.84 1.69 3.39
CA ILE A 90 -4.27 1.76 4.81
C ILE A 90 -3.04 1.79 5.73
N ARG A 91 -2.03 0.97 5.47
CA ARG A 91 -0.79 0.95 6.25
C ARG A 91 -0.07 2.30 6.23
N ILE A 92 -0.09 3.05 5.10
CA ILE A 92 0.47 4.39 5.04
C ILE A 92 -0.19 5.28 6.09
N MET A 93 -1.51 5.30 6.17
CA MET A 93 -2.24 6.14 7.13
C MET A 93 -2.09 5.66 8.58
N TYR A 94 -2.01 4.35 8.80
CA TYR A 94 -1.80 3.81 10.14
C TYR A 94 -0.44 4.14 10.72
N LYS A 95 0.61 3.92 9.92
CA LYS A 95 1.99 3.91 10.44
C LYS A 95 2.78 5.15 10.10
N TYR A 96 2.47 5.77 8.94
CA TYR A 96 3.34 6.82 8.37
C TYR A 96 2.62 8.16 8.13
N ARG A 97 1.40 8.36 8.66
CA ARG A 97 0.64 9.62 8.47
C ARG A 97 1.38 10.88 8.92
N ASN A 98 2.35 10.75 9.81
CA ASN A 98 3.17 11.86 10.32
C ASN A 98 4.55 11.95 9.64
N SER A 99 4.79 11.15 8.58
CA SER A 99 6.03 11.21 7.81
C SER A 99 6.16 12.54 7.10
N LYS A 100 7.36 13.10 7.09
CA LYS A 100 7.68 14.33 6.35
C LYS A 100 7.68 14.13 4.83
N LEU A 101 7.76 12.87 4.38
CA LEU A 101 7.70 12.51 2.95
C LEU A 101 6.27 12.49 2.42
N LEU A 102 5.26 12.38 3.30
CA LEU A 102 3.86 12.32 2.91
C LEU A 102 3.26 13.73 2.89
N THR A 103 2.97 14.25 1.70
CA THR A 103 2.33 15.57 1.58
C THR A 103 0.85 15.52 1.98
N GLU A 104 0.28 16.69 2.34
CA GLU A 104 -1.14 16.80 2.71
C GLU A 104 -2.05 16.38 1.57
N GLU A 105 -1.69 16.69 0.33
CA GLU A 105 -2.46 16.31 -0.86
C GLU A 105 -2.51 14.79 -1.03
N LEU A 106 -1.36 14.11 -0.90
CA LEU A 106 -1.29 12.64 -0.98
C LEU A 106 -2.06 12.00 0.17
N ALA A 107 -1.92 12.50 1.39
CA ALA A 107 -2.66 12.01 2.55
C ALA A 107 -4.17 12.17 2.39
N SER A 108 -4.62 13.30 1.83
CA SER A 108 -6.03 13.58 1.54
C SER A 108 -6.58 12.63 0.48
N GLU A 109 -5.84 12.37 -0.60
CA GLU A 109 -6.27 11.46 -1.67
C GLU A 109 -6.32 10.00 -1.18
N ILE A 110 -5.36 9.60 -0.34
CA ILE A 110 -5.36 8.30 0.34
C ILE A 110 -6.61 8.16 1.22
N LYS A 111 -6.89 9.16 2.06
CA LYS A 111 -8.08 9.18 2.91
C LYS A 111 -9.35 9.08 2.08
N HIS A 112 -9.45 9.88 1.00
CA HIS A 112 -10.59 9.85 0.09
C HIS A 112 -10.79 8.45 -0.50
N THR A 113 -9.72 7.82 -0.97
CA THR A 113 -9.75 6.47 -1.55
C THR A 113 -10.23 5.43 -0.53
N ILE A 114 -9.72 5.47 0.71
CA ILE A 114 -10.13 4.56 1.79
C ILE A 114 -11.62 4.73 2.11
N LEU A 115 -12.10 5.97 2.28
CA LEU A 115 -13.49 6.24 2.65
C LEU A 115 -14.50 5.99 1.52
N LYS A 116 -14.07 6.04 0.25
CA LYS A 116 -14.92 5.78 -0.92
C LYS A 116 -14.82 4.36 -1.44
N TYR A 117 -13.94 3.55 -0.88
CA TYR A 117 -13.82 2.16 -1.28
C TYR A 117 -15.07 1.38 -0.88
N LYS A 118 -15.59 0.56 -1.77
CA LYS A 118 -16.70 -0.35 -1.50
C LYS A 118 -16.16 -1.66 -0.96
N TYR A 119 -16.28 -1.86 0.35
CA TYR A 119 -15.72 -3.02 1.05
C TYR A 119 -16.55 -4.29 0.84
N TRP A 120 -17.86 -4.15 0.63
CA TRP A 120 -18.72 -5.30 0.41
C TRP A 120 -19.75 -5.06 -0.71
N MET A 121 -20.29 -6.13 -1.26
CA MET A 121 -21.14 -6.09 -2.45
C MET A 121 -22.47 -5.38 -2.28
N ASP A 122 -23.02 -5.33 -1.07
CA ASP A 122 -24.31 -4.71 -0.74
C ASP A 122 -24.19 -3.24 -0.29
N GLU A 123 -22.97 -2.71 -0.14
CA GLU A 123 -22.78 -1.31 0.14
C GLU A 123 -23.27 -0.44 -1.02
N PRO A 124 -23.84 0.76 -0.72
CA PRO A 124 -24.27 1.70 -1.76
C PRO A 124 -23.09 2.23 -2.57
N GLY A 125 -23.32 2.51 -3.83
CA GLY A 125 -22.33 3.11 -4.73
C GLY A 125 -22.30 2.42 -6.08
N GLU A 126 -22.12 3.25 -7.14
CA GLU A 126 -21.90 2.76 -8.49
C GLU A 126 -20.43 2.36 -8.64
N ARG A 127 -20.19 1.09 -8.93
CA ARG A 127 -18.90 0.61 -9.46
C ARG A 127 -19.18 -0.46 -10.50
N GLU A 128 -18.47 -0.43 -11.61
CA GLU A 128 -18.28 -1.62 -12.43
C GLU A 128 -17.51 -2.64 -11.59
N HIS A 129 -18.24 -3.59 -10.99
CA HIS A 129 -17.65 -4.57 -10.11
C HIS A 129 -17.07 -5.70 -10.91
N THR A 130 -15.76 -5.66 -11.10
CA THR A 130 -14.99 -6.83 -11.48
C THR A 130 -14.27 -7.45 -10.27
N CYS A 131 -14.44 -6.85 -9.07
CA CYS A 131 -13.83 -7.36 -7.86
C CYS A 131 -14.44 -8.70 -7.44
N ASN A 132 -13.59 -9.66 -7.14
CA ASN A 132 -14.03 -10.97 -6.67
C ASN A 132 -14.23 -10.93 -5.15
N TYR A 133 -15.49 -11.05 -4.70
CA TYR A 133 -15.84 -11.10 -3.27
C TYR A 133 -15.98 -12.54 -2.73
N PHE A 134 -15.92 -13.56 -3.58
CA PHE A 134 -16.35 -14.90 -3.20
C PHE A 134 -15.23 -15.85 -2.77
N THR A 135 -13.96 -15.48 -2.97
CA THR A 135 -12.85 -16.30 -2.49
C THR A 135 -12.41 -15.87 -1.09
N GLU A 136 -11.97 -16.82 -0.28
CA GLU A 136 -11.62 -16.60 1.13
C GLU A 136 -10.59 -15.48 1.33
N ASN A 137 -9.58 -15.41 0.49
CA ASN A 137 -8.54 -14.38 0.56
C ASN A 137 -9.10 -12.97 0.30
N HIS A 138 -10.00 -12.80 -0.67
CA HIS A 138 -10.67 -11.52 -0.91
C HIS A 138 -11.58 -11.14 0.26
N GLN A 139 -12.37 -12.07 0.79
CA GLN A 139 -13.22 -11.82 1.95
C GLN A 139 -12.41 -11.35 3.16
N ILE A 140 -11.33 -12.06 3.47
CA ILE A 140 -10.45 -11.69 4.60
C ILE A 140 -9.87 -10.29 4.38
N LEU A 141 -9.34 -9.98 3.19
CA LEU A 141 -8.77 -8.67 2.88
C LEU A 141 -9.81 -7.56 2.96
N GLN A 142 -10.98 -7.74 2.37
CA GLN A 142 -12.08 -6.75 2.40
C GLN A 142 -12.47 -6.41 3.84
N HIS A 143 -12.84 -7.41 4.65
CA HIS A 143 -13.28 -7.17 6.02
C HIS A 143 -12.17 -6.67 6.95
N CYS A 144 -10.92 -7.15 6.78
CA CYS A 144 -9.80 -6.58 7.53
C CYS A 144 -9.56 -5.11 7.18
N CYS A 145 -9.61 -4.76 5.90
CA CYS A 145 -9.44 -3.38 5.46
C CYS A 145 -10.59 -2.48 5.91
N GLU A 146 -11.84 -2.97 5.87
CA GLU A 146 -13.03 -2.28 6.38
C GLU A 146 -12.87 -1.96 7.87
N LEU A 147 -12.53 -2.96 8.69
CA LEU A 147 -12.30 -2.78 10.12
C LEU A 147 -11.21 -1.73 10.39
N LEU A 148 -10.08 -1.82 9.67
CA LEU A 148 -8.97 -0.90 9.84
C LEU A 148 -9.33 0.51 9.37
N ALA A 149 -10.09 0.66 8.29
CA ALA A 149 -10.59 1.95 7.82
C ALA A 149 -11.53 2.60 8.85
N GLY A 150 -12.46 1.85 9.42
CA GLY A 150 -13.34 2.30 10.49
C GLY A 150 -12.60 2.72 11.77
N GLN A 151 -11.47 2.07 12.08
CA GLN A 151 -10.63 2.50 13.21
C GLN A 151 -9.85 3.78 12.91
N LEU A 152 -9.42 3.99 11.65
CA LEU A 152 -8.74 5.23 11.23
C LEU A 152 -9.68 6.42 11.18
N TYR A 153 -10.91 6.19 10.77
CA TYR A 153 -11.93 7.21 10.48
C TYR A 153 -13.28 6.76 11.05
N PRO A 154 -13.45 6.90 12.39
CA PRO A 154 -14.62 6.37 13.09
C PRO A 154 -15.92 7.17 12.88
N ASP A 155 -15.88 8.32 12.19
CA ASP A 155 -17.03 9.25 11.99
C ASP A 155 -17.72 9.08 10.64
#